data_3836b699c1e2084c08ff018105708924
#
_entry.id   3836b699c1e2084c08ff018105708924
#
_cell.length_a   1.000
_cell.length_b   1.000
_cell.length_c   1.000
_cell.angle_alpha   90.00
_cell.angle_beta   90.00
_cell.angle_gamma   90.00
#
_symmetry.space_group_name_H-M   'P 1'
#
loop_
_entity.id
_entity.type
_entity.pdbx_description
1 polymer ?
#
loop_
_entity_poly.entity_id
_entity_poly.type
_entity_poly.pdbx_seq_one_letter_code
_entity_poly.pdbx_strand_id
1 'polypeptide(L)' 'MNTKTVYRIAAETSKNYWQHSKPYSSFDELMKDFGPWLATCKNINVRFYQEQVMIPE' A
#
# COMPACT_ATOMS: atom_id res chain seq x y z
N MET A 1 -13.25 -9.30 -19.50
CA MET A 1 -13.20 -8.67 -18.18
C MET A 1 -11.96 -7.79 -18.08
N ASN A 2 -12.14 -6.59 -17.59
CA ASN A 2 -11.04 -5.66 -17.45
C ASN A 2 -10.54 -5.64 -16.02
N THR A 3 -9.23 -5.61 -15.87
CA THR A 3 -8.61 -5.48 -14.55
C THR A 3 -7.65 -4.30 -14.59
N LYS A 4 -7.34 -3.78 -13.42
CA LYS A 4 -6.30 -2.78 -13.28
C LYS A 4 -5.39 -3.16 -12.13
N THR A 5 -4.16 -2.68 -12.18
CA THR A 5 -3.19 -2.88 -11.12
C THR A 5 -3.33 -1.74 -10.12
N VAL A 6 -3.44 -2.08 -8.86
CA VAL A 6 -3.41 -1.08 -7.79
C VAL A 6 -2.20 -1.36 -6.91
N TYR A 7 -1.76 -0.33 -6.21
CA TYR A 7 -0.57 -0.39 -5.37
C TYR A 7 -0.98 -0.16 -3.93
N ARG A 8 -0.46 -0.99 -3.05
CA ARG A 8 -0.80 -0.91 -1.65
C ARG A 8 0.45 -1.08 -0.80
N ILE A 9 0.38 -0.59 0.42
CA ILE A 9 1.44 -0.73 1.40
C ILE A 9 0.86 -1.42 2.62
N ALA A 10 1.63 -2.32 3.21
CA ALA A 10 1.26 -2.99 4.45
C ALA A 10 2.35 -2.74 5.48
N ALA A 11 1.95 -2.50 6.72
CA ALA A 11 2.87 -2.24 7.80
C ALA A 11 2.51 -3.08 9.02
N GLU A 12 3.54 -3.68 9.63
CA GLU A 12 3.35 -4.42 10.86
C GLU A 12 3.35 -3.44 12.03
N THR A 13 2.15 -3.11 12.50
CA THR A 13 1.99 -2.11 13.56
C THR A 13 2.10 -2.71 14.95
N SER A 14 1.89 -4.02 15.07
CA SER A 14 2.19 -4.76 16.28
C SER A 14 2.55 -6.18 15.87
N LYS A 15 3.10 -6.95 16.79
CA LYS A 15 3.62 -8.27 16.47
C LYS A 15 2.54 -9.12 15.79
N ASN A 16 2.85 -9.58 14.57
CA ASN A 16 1.98 -10.41 13.75
C ASN A 16 0.67 -9.73 13.35
N TYR A 17 0.61 -8.40 13.44
CA TYR A 17 -0.57 -7.64 13.03
C TYR A 17 -0.19 -6.66 11.93
N TRP A 18 -0.74 -6.88 10.74
CA TRP A 18 -0.43 -6.08 9.57
C TRP A 18 -1.64 -5.24 9.19
N GLN A 19 -1.40 -3.95 8.99
CA GLN A 19 -2.41 -3.04 8.48
C GLN A 19 -2.11 -2.74 7.03
N HIS A 20 -3.16 -2.68 6.22
CA HIS A 20 -3.05 -2.47 4.77
C HIS A 20 -3.67 -1.14 4.40
N SER A 21 -3.03 -0.46 3.45
CA SER A 21 -3.55 0.81 2.96
C SER A 21 -4.71 0.58 2.00
N LYS A 22 -5.40 1.67 1.66
CA LYS A 22 -6.34 1.66 0.56
C LYS A 22 -5.58 1.45 -0.75
N PRO A 23 -6.25 1.00 -1.81
CA PRO A 23 -5.58 0.85 -3.10
C PRO A 23 -5.29 2.21 -3.73
N TYR A 24 -4.14 2.31 -4.39
CA TYR A 24 -3.72 3.50 -5.13
C TYR A 24 -3.55 3.14 -6.58
N SER A 25 -3.89 4.06 -7.47
CA SER A 25 -3.80 3.80 -8.90
C SER A 25 -2.38 3.87 -9.43
N SER A 26 -1.45 4.49 -8.69
CA SER A 26 -0.04 4.51 -9.07
C SER A 26 0.83 4.47 -7.83
N PHE A 27 2.06 3.98 -8.02
CA PHE A 27 3.03 3.95 -6.93
C PHE A 27 3.40 5.37 -6.48
N ASP A 28 3.44 6.30 -7.43
CA ASP A 28 3.75 7.70 -7.11
C ASP A 28 2.73 8.30 -6.16
N GLU A 29 1.44 8.02 -6.39
CA GLU A 29 0.39 8.49 -5.49
C GLU A 29 0.52 7.90 -4.10
N LEU A 30 0.82 6.60 -4.04
CA LEU A 30 1.03 5.93 -2.76
C LEU A 30 2.19 6.57 -2.00
N MET A 31 3.30 6.83 -2.68
CA MET A 31 4.47 7.42 -2.06
C MET A 31 4.23 8.87 -1.65
N LYS A 32 3.39 9.59 -2.39
CA LYS A 32 3.04 10.95 -2.04
C LYS A 32 2.33 11.00 -0.69
N ASP A 33 1.44 10.05 -0.46
CA ASP A 33 0.69 10.00 0.80
C ASP A 33 1.51 9.43 1.95
N PHE A 34 2.30 8.38 1.68
CA PHE A 34 3.00 7.65 2.74
C PHE A 34 4.46 8.02 2.90
N GLY A 35 5.04 8.76 1.95
CA GLY A 35 6.44 9.14 2.04
C GLY A 35 6.82 9.82 3.35
N PRO A 36 6.08 10.87 3.76
CA PRO A 36 6.40 11.55 5.03
C PRO A 36 6.27 10.62 6.24
N TRP A 37 5.26 9.75 6.23
CA TRP A 37 5.08 8.78 7.30
C TRP A 37 6.24 7.77 7.33
N LEU A 38 6.64 7.26 6.17
CA LEU A 38 7.75 6.32 6.06
C LEU A 38 9.05 6.91 6.58
N ALA A 39 9.26 8.20 6.36
CA ALA A 39 10.46 8.89 6.82
C ALA A 39 10.53 8.94 8.35
N THR A 40 9.39 8.86 9.03
CA THR A 40 9.35 8.90 10.50
C THR A 40 9.25 7.52 11.12
N CYS A 41 8.98 6.48 10.32
CA CYS A 41 8.84 5.12 10.85
C CYS A 41 10.20 4.53 11.15
N LYS A 42 10.33 3.97 12.36
CA LYS A 42 11.53 3.25 12.76
C LYS A 42 11.10 1.92 13.35
N ASN A 43 11.84 0.87 13.00
CA ASN A 43 11.61 -0.47 13.56
C ASN A 43 10.23 -1.04 13.20
N ILE A 44 9.67 -0.59 12.08
CA ILE A 44 8.41 -1.11 11.57
C ILE A 44 8.69 -1.83 10.26
N ASN A 45 8.21 -3.06 10.15
CA ASN A 45 8.30 -3.78 8.91
C ASN A 45 7.24 -3.28 7.95
N VAL A 46 7.68 -2.94 6.74
CA VAL A 46 6.80 -2.38 5.72
C VAL A 46 6.99 -3.17 4.44
N ARG A 47 5.91 -3.46 3.75
CA ARG A 47 5.92 -4.14 2.46
C ARG A 47 5.09 -3.38 1.45
N PHE A 48 5.59 -3.30 0.23
CA PHE A 48 4.84 -2.79 -0.90
C PHE A 48 4.40 -3.96 -1.76
N TYR A 49 3.17 -3.92 -2.25
CA TYR A 49 2.69 -4.97 -3.12
C TYR A 49 1.69 -4.43 -4.13
N GLN A 50 1.47 -5.21 -5.15
CA GLN A 50 0.52 -4.90 -6.21
C GLN A 50 -0.63 -5.90 -6.15
N GLU A 51 -1.79 -5.43 -6.60
CA GLU A 51 -2.98 -6.27 -6.62
C GLU A 51 -3.75 -5.99 -7.89
N GLN A 52 -4.31 -7.05 -8.49
CA GLN A 52 -5.17 -6.91 -9.64
C GLN A 52 -6.61 -6.85 -9.15
N VAL A 53 -7.31 -5.81 -9.54
CA VAL A 53 -8.72 -5.64 -9.16
C VAL A 53 -9.55 -5.54 -10.41
N MET A 54 -10.79 -6.01 -10.32
CA MET A 54 -11.71 -5.92 -11.43
C MET A 54 -12.26 -4.51 -11.53
N ILE A 55 -12.31 -4.01 -12.75
CA ILE A 55 -12.89 -2.70 -13.02
C ILE A 55 -14.37 -2.91 -13.27
N PRO A 56 -15.27 -2.29 -12.51
CA PRO A 56 -16.70 -2.38 -12.79
C PRO A 56 -17.00 -1.70 -14.12
N GLU A 57 -17.84 -2.34 -14.90
CA GLU A 57 -18.25 -1.78 -16.18
C GLU A 57 -19.46 -0.88 -16.03
#